data_f166b7f941a939c2501f8ab666b9eeae
#
_entry.id   f166b7f941a939c2501f8ab666b9eeae
#
_cell.length_a   1.000
_cell.length_b   1.000
_cell.length_c   1.000
_cell.angle_alpha   90.00
_cell.angle_beta   90.00
_cell.angle_gamma   90.00
#
_symmetry.space_group_name_H-M   'P 1'
#
loop_
_entity.id
_entity.type
_entity.pdbx_description
1 polymer ?
#
loop_
_entity_poly.entity_id
_entity_poly.type
_entity_poly.pdbx_seq_one_letter_code
_entity_poly.pdbx_strand_id
1 'polypeptide(L)'
;NLWKAIRQERKVELAFEVFSYWDLRRWGVAPNNYPDGLSGYQVHGLKIESAGSGFIYTYVSVDDKDRNYPEKMNRFPLQDSELSSNNAVEQFP
;
A
#
# COMPACT_ATOMS: atom_id res chain seq x y z
N ASN A 1 5.17 21.13 0.95
CA ASN A 1 5.05 20.71 -0.45
C ASN A 1 3.58 20.49 -0.81
N LEU A 2 3.09 21.22 -1.80
CA LEU A 2 1.69 21.20 -2.24
C LEU A 2 1.22 19.79 -2.63
N TRP A 3 2.04 19.01 -3.31
CA TRP A 3 1.72 17.62 -3.68
C TRP A 3 1.45 16.72 -2.48
N LYS A 4 2.24 16.87 -1.41
CA LYS A 4 1.98 16.10 -0.18
C LYS A 4 0.66 16.48 0.45
N ALA A 5 0.35 17.77 0.49
CA ALA A 5 -0.93 18.26 1.01
C ALA A 5 -2.12 17.74 0.20
N ILE A 6 -2.05 17.80 -1.12
CA ILE A 6 -3.11 17.28 -2.02
C ILE A 6 -3.34 15.79 -1.82
N ARG A 7 -2.26 15.00 -1.75
CA ARG A 7 -2.36 13.55 -1.53
C ARG A 7 -2.95 13.22 -0.18
N GLN A 8 -2.52 13.94 0.85
CA GLN A 8 -3.02 13.74 2.22
C GLN A 8 -4.51 14.08 2.30
N GLU A 9 -4.92 15.21 1.74
CA GLU A 9 -6.32 15.62 1.71
C GLU A 9 -7.18 14.60 0.97
N ARG A 10 -6.75 14.19 -0.21
CA ARG A 10 -7.45 13.15 -0.97
C ARG A 10 -7.57 11.83 -0.21
N LYS A 11 -6.52 11.42 0.51
CA LYS A 11 -6.53 10.19 1.32
C LYS A 11 -7.54 10.27 2.46
N VAL A 12 -7.64 11.43 3.09
CA VAL A 12 -8.57 11.66 4.21
C VAL A 12 -10.02 11.74 3.73
N GLU A 13 -10.28 12.54 2.70
CA GLU A 13 -11.62 12.75 2.16
C GLU A 13 -12.23 11.48 1.54
N LEU A 14 -11.41 10.66 0.88
CA LEU A 14 -11.86 9.44 0.23
C LEU A 14 -11.54 8.18 1.04
N ALA A 15 -11.39 8.33 2.36
CA ALA A 15 -11.17 7.18 3.26
C ALA A 15 -12.34 6.19 3.15
N PHE A 16 -12.03 4.90 3.14
CA PHE A 16 -12.97 3.78 2.99
C PHE A 16 -13.65 3.64 1.62
N GLU A 17 -13.31 4.47 0.64
CA GLU A 17 -13.84 4.41 -0.74
C GLU A 17 -12.94 3.64 -1.71
N VAL A 18 -11.91 2.96 -1.21
CA VAL A 18 -10.96 2.12 -1.99
C VAL A 18 -10.03 2.89 -2.93
N PHE A 19 -10.13 4.20 -3.01
CA PHE A 19 -9.33 5.01 -3.95
C PHE A 19 -7.84 5.07 -3.61
N SER A 20 -7.45 4.93 -2.34
CA SER A 20 -6.06 5.09 -1.90
C SER A 20 -5.11 4.12 -2.60
N TYR A 21 -5.49 2.86 -2.75
CA TYR A 21 -4.69 1.84 -3.43
C TYR A 21 -4.46 2.18 -4.92
N TRP A 22 -5.53 2.55 -5.60
CA TRP A 22 -5.46 2.91 -7.02
C TRP A 22 -4.70 4.21 -7.25
N ASP A 23 -4.84 5.18 -6.36
CA ASP A 23 -4.12 6.45 -6.42
C ASP A 23 -2.61 6.24 -6.26
N LEU A 24 -2.17 5.41 -5.31
CA LEU A 24 -0.75 5.09 -5.13
C LEU A 24 -0.15 4.42 -6.37
N ARG A 25 -0.90 3.54 -7.02
CA ARG A 25 -0.49 2.91 -8.27
C ARG A 25 -0.44 3.93 -9.42
N ARG A 26 -1.47 4.71 -9.58
CA ARG A 26 -1.59 5.73 -10.64
C ARG A 26 -0.49 6.80 -10.53
N TRP A 27 -0.13 7.17 -9.32
CA TRP A 27 0.95 8.14 -9.08
C TRP A 27 2.34 7.52 -9.16
N GLY A 28 2.46 6.21 -9.28
CA GLY A 28 3.73 5.49 -9.32
C GLY A 28 4.51 5.53 -8.00
N VAL A 29 3.85 5.76 -6.87
CA VAL A 29 4.46 5.86 -5.55
C VAL A 29 4.23 4.63 -4.67
N ALA A 30 3.68 3.58 -5.23
CA ALA A 30 3.44 2.33 -4.52
C ALA A 30 4.70 1.48 -4.27
N PRO A 31 5.73 1.48 -5.16
CA PRO A 31 6.93 0.67 -4.98
C PRO A 31 7.78 1.01 -3.76
N ASN A 32 8.71 0.12 -3.45
CA ASN A 32 9.58 0.12 -2.25
C ASN A 32 10.41 1.40 -2.03
N ASN A 33 10.71 2.11 -3.08
CA ASN A 33 11.54 3.32 -3.04
C ASN A 33 10.79 4.60 -2.62
N TYR A 34 9.51 4.47 -2.32
CA TYR A 34 8.70 5.61 -1.88
C TYR A 34 8.26 5.42 -0.41
N PRO A 35 8.58 6.39 0.47
CA PRO A 35 8.23 6.30 1.90
C PRO A 35 6.73 6.16 2.18
N ASP A 36 5.92 6.74 1.31
CA ASP A 36 4.46 6.72 1.41
C ASP A 36 3.84 5.58 0.56
N GLY A 37 4.67 4.67 0.04
CA GLY A 37 4.25 3.55 -0.79
C GLY A 37 3.59 2.41 -0.01
N LEU A 38 3.22 1.36 -0.73
CA LEU A 38 2.62 0.16 -0.13
C LEU A 38 3.66 -0.79 0.45
N SER A 39 4.90 -0.69 -0.03
CA SER A 39 5.97 -1.59 0.38
C SER A 39 6.68 -1.12 1.64
N GLY A 40 7.03 -2.04 2.50
CA GLY A 40 7.61 -1.74 3.81
C GLY A 40 6.63 -1.11 4.80
N TYR A 41 5.37 -0.97 4.43
CA TYR A 41 4.36 -0.44 5.34
C TYR A 41 3.92 -1.51 6.33
N GLN A 42 4.21 -1.28 7.60
CA GLN A 42 3.72 -2.12 8.69
C GLN A 42 2.42 -1.55 9.25
N VAL A 43 1.46 -2.43 9.47
CA VAL A 43 0.21 -2.05 10.13
C VAL A 43 0.45 -1.96 11.63
N HIS A 44 0.17 -0.80 12.19
CA HIS A 44 0.26 -0.57 13.63
C HIS A 44 -1.13 -0.48 14.24
N GLY A 45 -1.27 -1.07 15.41
CA GLY A 45 -2.43 -0.94 16.26
C GLY A 45 -2.14 -0.10 17.49
N LEU A 46 -3.18 0.26 18.20
CA LEU A 46 -3.09 0.94 19.47
C LEU A 46 -3.47 -0.05 20.58
N LYS A 47 -2.48 -0.44 21.37
CA LYS A 47 -2.73 -1.23 22.60
C LYS A 47 -3.11 -0.28 23.72
N ILE A 48 -4.23 -0.57 24.37
CA ILE A 48 -4.75 0.22 25.49
C ILE A 48 -4.73 -0.66 26.72
N GLU A 49 -3.98 -0.24 27.73
CA GLU A 49 -3.84 -0.95 29.00
C GLU A 49 -4.36 -0.09 30.15
N SER A 50 -5.09 -0.69 31.08
CA SER A 50 -5.53 -0.01 32.29
C SER A 50 -4.34 0.17 33.24
N ALA A 51 -4.12 1.38 33.71
CA ALA A 51 -3.07 1.73 34.65
C ALA A 51 -3.61 2.59 35.79
N GLY A 52 -4.03 1.94 36.85
CA GLY A 52 -4.58 2.64 38.03
C GLY A 52 -5.82 3.47 37.69
N SER A 53 -5.69 4.80 37.72
CA SER A 53 -6.79 5.72 37.43
C SER A 53 -6.86 6.18 35.97
N GLY A 54 -6.07 5.59 35.07
CA GLY A 54 -5.99 6.01 33.68
C GLY A 54 -5.72 4.85 32.71
N PHE A 55 -5.38 5.22 31.48
CA PHE A 55 -5.03 4.27 30.42
C PHE A 55 -3.67 4.62 29.82
N ILE A 56 -2.89 3.59 29.53
CA ILE A 56 -1.64 3.70 28.78
C ILE A 56 -1.91 3.29 27.34
N TYR A 57 -1.49 4.13 26.40
CA TYR A 57 -1.64 3.92 24.96
C TYR A 57 -0.27 3.61 24.35
N THR A 58 -0.13 2.47 23.73
CA THR A 58 1.14 2.05 23.12
C THR A 58 0.92 1.63 21.68
N TYR A 59 1.73 2.17 20.75
CA TYR A 59 1.76 1.67 19.39
C TYR A 59 2.43 0.30 19.33
N VAL A 60 1.73 -0.67 18.76
CA VAL A 60 2.24 -2.02 18.57
C VAL A 60 2.12 -2.43 17.10
N SER A 61 3.10 -3.19 16.61
CA SER A 61 2.98 -3.83 15.31
C SER A 61 1.91 -4.92 15.37
N VAL A 62 0.98 -4.91 14.45
CA VAL A 62 -0.11 -5.89 14.37
C VAL A 62 0.26 -7.05 13.47
N ASP A 63 1.15 -6.82 12.50
CA ASP A 63 1.58 -7.81 11.53
C ASP A 63 3.10 -7.80 11.44
N ASP A 64 3.73 -8.95 11.63
CA ASP A 64 5.19 -9.11 11.52
C ASP A 64 5.65 -9.21 10.06
N LYS A 65 4.73 -9.15 9.11
CA LYS A 65 5.03 -9.29 7.69
C LYS A 65 5.23 -7.95 7.03
N ASP A 66 6.41 -7.77 6.46
CA ASP A 66 6.66 -6.66 5.56
C ASP A 66 5.86 -6.83 4.26
N ARG A 67 5.15 -5.80 3.89
CA ARG A 67 4.46 -5.76 2.62
C ARG A 67 5.47 -5.50 1.52
N ASN A 68 5.53 -6.41 0.56
CA ASN A 68 6.38 -6.27 -0.60
C ASN A 68 5.56 -5.86 -1.81
N TYR A 69 5.90 -4.71 -2.39
CA TYR A 69 5.27 -4.21 -3.60
C TYR A 69 6.34 -3.87 -4.64
N PRO A 70 6.86 -4.86 -5.38
CA PRO A 70 7.82 -4.61 -6.45
C PRO A 70 7.16 -3.83 -7.60
N GLU A 71 7.96 -3.11 -8.36
CA GLU A 71 7.49 -2.21 -9.42
C GLU A 71 6.62 -2.92 -10.49
N LYS A 72 6.94 -4.18 -10.76
CA LYS A 72 6.13 -5.01 -11.70
C LYS A 72 4.66 -5.13 -11.30
N MET A 73 4.32 -4.97 -10.02
CA MET A 73 2.93 -5.01 -9.55
C MET A 73 2.10 -3.79 -9.95
N ASN A 74 2.71 -2.75 -10.50
CA ASN A 74 1.98 -1.64 -11.12
C ASN A 74 1.20 -2.06 -12.36
N ARG A 75 1.54 -3.20 -12.94
CA ARG A 75 0.88 -3.78 -14.10
C ARG A 75 0.19 -5.08 -13.74
N PHE A 76 -0.92 -5.37 -14.37
CA PHE A 76 -1.56 -6.66 -14.22
C PHE A 76 -0.84 -7.69 -15.09
N PRO A 77 -0.60 -8.91 -14.57
CA PRO A 77 -0.02 -9.97 -15.38
C PRO A 77 -0.99 -10.38 -16.48
N LEU A 78 -0.44 -10.83 -17.61
CA LEU A 78 -1.21 -11.48 -18.66
C LEU A 78 -1.61 -12.89 -18.20
N GLN A 79 -2.78 -13.32 -18.61
CA GLN A 79 -3.24 -14.70 -18.33
C GLN A 79 -2.39 -15.73 -19.06
N ASP A 80 -2.11 -16.84 -18.43
CA ASP A 80 -1.32 -17.93 -19.00
C ASP A 80 -1.94 -18.49 -20.28
N SER A 81 -3.26 -18.47 -20.39
CA SER A 81 -3.97 -18.86 -21.60
C SER A 81 -3.63 -17.99 -22.81
N GLU A 82 -3.46 -16.69 -22.61
CA GLU A 82 -3.06 -15.77 -23.68
C GLU A 82 -1.60 -15.97 -24.08
N LEU A 83 -0.72 -16.18 -23.11
CA LEU A 83 0.69 -16.45 -23.37
C LEU A 83 0.91 -17.75 -24.12
N SER A 84 0.13 -18.80 -23.82
CA SER A 84 0.22 -20.08 -24.50
C SER A 84 -0.42 -20.09 -25.88
N SER A 85 -1.40 -19.22 -26.13
CA SER A 85 -2.09 -19.11 -27.41
C SER A 85 -1.37 -18.22 -28.43
N ASN A 86 -0.55 -17.29 -27.97
CA ASN A 86 0.13 -16.32 -28.81
C ASN A 86 1.63 -16.22 -28.48
N ASN A 87 2.44 -16.91 -29.25
CA ASN A 87 3.89 -16.96 -29.07
C ASN A 87 4.61 -15.61 -29.31
N ALA A 88 3.90 -14.59 -29.81
CA ALA A 88 4.44 -13.25 -30.01
C ALA A 88 4.27 -12.34 -28.77
N VAL A 89 3.61 -12.83 -27.74
CA VAL A 89 3.35 -12.08 -26.51
C VAL A 89 4.21 -12.63 -25.38
N GLU A 90 4.94 -11.74 -24.72
CA GLU A 90 5.77 -12.06 -23.56
C GLU A 90 5.23 -11.42 -22.30
N GLN A 91 5.41 -12.08 -21.15
CA GLN A 91 5.07 -11.54 -19.87
C GLN A 91 6.02 -10.39 -19.51
N PHE A 92 5.51 -9.39 -18.82
CA PHE A 92 6.34 -8.31 -18.27
C PHE A 92 7.35 -8.85 -17.26
N PRO A 93 8.58 -8.29 -17.26
CA PRO A 93 9.59 -8.64 -16.27
C PRO A 93 9.20 -8.25 -14.84
#